data_575f708af7b588404b87cdfe4e385c98
#
_entry.id   575f708af7b588404b87cdfe4e385c98
#
_cell.length_a   1.000
_cell.length_b   1.000
_cell.length_c   1.000
_cell.angle_alpha   90.00
_cell.angle_beta   90.00
_cell.angle_gamma   90.00
#
_symmetry.space_group_name_H-M   'P 1'
#
loop_
_entity.id
_entity.type
_entity.pdbx_description
1 polymer ?
#
loop_
_entity_poly.entity_id
_entity_poly.type
_entity_poly.pdbx_seq_one_letter_code
_entity_poly.pdbx_strand_id
1 'polypeptide(L)'
;MDLQLNGKQALVTGSTAGIGYAIAEALAKEGATIIVNGRSQQRVDAALANLKKNSDLRGRVEGLAADLGTARGAQHAIERYPDVEILVNNLGIFEPKAFEEIPDEDWMRFFEVNVLSGVRLSRHYLPRMKRRNWGRIVFISSESALQIPAEMIHYGMTKTAQLAIARGLAETTAGTNVTVNSVLPGPTASEGVNDFVSRMAAHKKLDRAEIEREFFRDVRPTSLLRRFETPEEIGAVVAFVCSPLSSAINGAALLADGGVVRSI
;
A
#
# COMPACT_ATOMS: atom_id res chain seq x y z
N MET A 1 8.42 -11.36 17.92
CA MET A 1 7.64 -10.35 18.69
C MET A 1 6.18 -10.64 18.40
N ASP A 2 5.32 -10.69 19.39
CA ASP A 2 3.88 -10.79 19.19
C ASP A 2 3.33 -9.39 18.93
N LEU A 3 2.77 -9.16 17.75
CA LEU A 3 2.21 -7.87 17.36
C LEU A 3 0.78 -7.62 17.88
N GLN A 4 0.21 -8.56 18.64
CA GLN A 4 -1.11 -8.44 19.28
C GLN A 4 -2.25 -8.15 18.28
N LEU A 5 -2.18 -8.74 17.09
CA LEU A 5 -3.17 -8.56 16.03
C LEU A 5 -4.21 -9.69 15.98
N ASN A 6 -4.11 -10.66 16.87
CA ASN A 6 -5.02 -11.80 16.88
C ASN A 6 -6.49 -11.37 16.97
N GLY A 7 -7.31 -11.87 16.06
CA GLY A 7 -8.75 -11.59 15.98
C GLY A 7 -9.12 -10.21 15.40
N LYS A 8 -8.15 -9.36 15.06
CA LYS A 8 -8.41 -8.08 14.38
C LYS A 8 -8.83 -8.31 12.94
N GLN A 9 -9.83 -7.55 12.46
CA GLN A 9 -10.27 -7.61 11.07
C GLN A 9 -9.59 -6.51 10.25
N ALA A 10 -8.91 -6.91 9.17
CA ALA A 10 -8.15 -6.02 8.31
C ALA A 10 -8.61 -6.08 6.84
N LEU A 11 -8.89 -4.94 6.24
CA LEU A 11 -9.05 -4.80 4.78
C LEU A 11 -7.75 -4.26 4.18
N VAL A 12 -7.15 -5.03 3.26
CA VAL A 12 -5.99 -4.60 2.48
C VAL A 12 -6.41 -4.42 1.04
N THR A 13 -6.43 -3.18 0.55
CA THR A 13 -6.87 -2.89 -0.82
C THR A 13 -5.79 -3.26 -1.83
N GLY A 14 -6.17 -3.85 -2.98
CA GLY A 14 -5.22 -4.26 -4.01
C GLY A 14 -4.22 -5.31 -3.53
N SER A 15 -4.68 -6.33 -2.81
CA SER A 15 -3.84 -7.31 -2.10
C SER A 15 -3.76 -8.69 -2.75
N THR A 16 -4.02 -8.79 -4.05
CA THR A 16 -3.87 -10.08 -4.77
C THR A 16 -2.44 -10.37 -5.22
N ALA A 17 -1.52 -9.40 -5.13
CA ALA A 17 -0.11 -9.52 -5.51
C ALA A 17 0.75 -8.42 -4.86
N GLY A 18 2.07 -8.54 -4.99
CA GLY A 18 3.06 -7.52 -4.62
C GLY A 18 2.98 -7.09 -3.15
N ILE A 19 3.18 -5.79 -2.89
CA ILE A 19 3.20 -5.21 -1.54
C ILE A 19 1.91 -5.53 -0.79
N GLY A 20 0.74 -5.35 -1.42
CA GLY A 20 -0.55 -5.63 -0.77
C GLY A 20 -0.71 -7.08 -0.34
N TYR A 21 -0.24 -8.04 -1.16
CA TYR A 21 -0.25 -9.46 -0.79
C TYR A 21 0.67 -9.75 0.40
N ALA A 22 1.88 -9.21 0.38
CA ALA A 22 2.84 -9.40 1.48
C ALA A 22 2.33 -8.77 2.79
N ILE A 23 1.65 -7.62 2.72
CA ILE A 23 0.98 -7.01 3.88
C ILE A 23 -0.13 -7.93 4.41
N ALA A 24 -0.97 -8.45 3.51
CA ALA A 24 -2.06 -9.37 3.88
C ALA A 24 -1.51 -10.64 4.57
N GLU A 25 -0.43 -11.20 4.01
CA GLU A 25 0.25 -12.36 4.59
C GLU A 25 0.86 -12.04 5.97
N ALA A 26 1.59 -10.92 6.09
CA ALA A 26 2.22 -10.52 7.34
C ALA A 26 1.18 -10.33 8.47
N LEU A 27 0.08 -9.64 8.20
CA LEU A 27 -1.01 -9.46 9.16
C LEU A 27 -1.70 -10.79 9.53
N ALA A 28 -1.88 -11.70 8.54
CA ALA A 28 -2.49 -13.02 8.78
C ALA A 28 -1.58 -13.93 9.63
N LYS A 29 -0.26 -13.86 9.47
CA LYS A 29 0.70 -14.55 10.34
C LYS A 29 0.60 -14.10 11.81
N GLU A 30 0.26 -12.83 12.02
CA GLU A 30 0.03 -12.28 13.37
C GLU A 30 -1.40 -12.51 13.91
N GLY A 31 -2.22 -13.32 13.21
CA GLY A 31 -3.54 -13.75 13.67
C GLY A 31 -4.70 -12.85 13.26
N ALA A 32 -4.49 -11.82 12.45
CA ALA A 32 -5.58 -11.00 11.96
C ALA A 32 -6.43 -11.73 10.90
N THR A 33 -7.73 -11.48 10.89
CA THR A 33 -8.62 -11.89 9.78
C THR A 33 -8.49 -10.91 8.65
N ILE A 34 -8.03 -11.38 7.50
CA ILE A 34 -7.70 -10.54 6.35
C ILE A 34 -8.76 -10.62 5.27
N ILE A 35 -9.21 -9.45 4.80
CA ILE A 35 -10.02 -9.31 3.60
C ILE A 35 -9.06 -8.95 2.45
N VAL A 36 -8.78 -9.94 1.60
CA VAL A 36 -7.97 -9.79 0.39
C VAL A 36 -8.84 -9.19 -0.71
N ASN A 37 -8.38 -8.09 -1.31
CA ASN A 37 -9.12 -7.40 -2.36
C ASN A 37 -8.40 -7.43 -3.70
N GLY A 38 -9.18 -7.64 -4.74
CA GLY A 38 -8.77 -7.51 -6.15
C GLY A 38 -9.96 -7.23 -7.06
N ARG A 39 -9.69 -6.80 -8.29
CA ARG A 39 -10.75 -6.44 -9.26
C ARG A 39 -11.52 -7.64 -9.82
N SER A 40 -10.91 -8.81 -9.87
CA SER A 40 -11.53 -10.01 -10.41
C SER A 40 -11.57 -11.15 -9.40
N GLN A 41 -12.64 -11.93 -9.42
CA GLN A 41 -12.81 -13.10 -8.54
C GLN A 41 -11.65 -14.08 -8.71
N GLN A 42 -11.24 -14.35 -9.97
CA GLN A 42 -10.15 -15.28 -10.27
C GLN A 42 -8.83 -14.89 -9.55
N ARG A 43 -8.43 -13.60 -9.57
CA ARG A 43 -7.21 -13.15 -8.87
C ARG A 43 -7.36 -13.24 -7.36
N VAL A 44 -8.55 -12.94 -6.83
CA VAL A 44 -8.83 -13.06 -5.40
C VAL A 44 -8.74 -14.53 -4.97
N ASP A 45 -9.37 -15.46 -5.70
CA ASP A 45 -9.34 -16.89 -5.39
C ASP A 45 -7.92 -17.45 -5.45
N ALA A 46 -7.14 -17.06 -6.44
CA ALA A 46 -5.73 -17.47 -6.56
C ALA A 46 -4.90 -16.97 -5.37
N ALA A 47 -5.08 -15.71 -4.96
CA ALA A 47 -4.38 -15.16 -3.80
C ALA A 47 -4.77 -15.87 -2.49
N LEU A 48 -6.07 -16.13 -2.29
CA LEU A 48 -6.56 -16.88 -1.13
C LEU A 48 -6.01 -18.30 -1.10
N ALA A 49 -5.98 -18.98 -2.25
CA ALA A 49 -5.43 -20.32 -2.35
C ALA A 49 -3.94 -20.37 -2.02
N ASN A 50 -3.18 -19.35 -2.43
CA ASN A 50 -1.75 -19.25 -2.10
C ASN A 50 -1.53 -18.93 -0.63
N LEU A 51 -2.27 -17.99 -0.05
CA LEU A 51 -2.20 -17.70 1.39
C LEU A 51 -2.48 -18.95 2.22
N LYS A 52 -3.54 -19.70 1.90
CA LYS A 52 -3.94 -20.92 2.64
C LYS A 52 -2.90 -22.05 2.59
N LYS A 53 -1.93 -22.01 1.68
CA LYS A 53 -0.81 -22.98 1.64
C LYS A 53 0.26 -22.67 2.71
N ASN A 54 0.28 -21.45 3.24
CA ASN A 54 1.24 -21.06 4.24
C ASN A 54 0.81 -21.59 5.61
N SER A 55 1.57 -22.55 6.16
CA SER A 55 1.31 -23.16 7.47
C SER A 55 1.45 -22.21 8.65
N ASP A 56 2.10 -21.08 8.47
CA ASP A 56 2.37 -20.11 9.54
C ASP A 56 1.21 -19.13 9.74
N LEU A 57 0.17 -19.20 8.89
CA LEU A 57 -1.00 -18.34 9.04
C LEU A 57 -1.80 -18.73 10.28
N ARG A 58 -2.01 -17.76 11.17
CA ARG A 58 -2.82 -17.89 12.36
C ARG A 58 -4.22 -17.29 12.19
N GLY A 59 -4.34 -16.28 11.34
CA GLY A 59 -5.59 -15.59 11.02
C GLY A 59 -6.36 -16.23 9.89
N ARG A 60 -7.63 -15.81 9.74
CA ARG A 60 -8.48 -16.20 8.61
C ARG A 60 -8.23 -15.32 7.40
N VAL A 61 -8.50 -15.83 6.21
CA VAL A 61 -8.43 -15.07 4.96
C VAL A 61 -9.75 -15.17 4.21
N GLU A 62 -10.30 -14.01 3.87
CA GLU A 62 -11.55 -13.84 3.12
C GLU A 62 -11.28 -13.03 1.85
N GLY A 63 -12.16 -13.11 0.87
CA GLY A 63 -11.98 -12.45 -0.42
C GLY A 63 -13.05 -11.41 -0.72
N LEU A 64 -12.63 -10.33 -1.37
CA LEU A 64 -13.49 -9.28 -1.91
C LEU A 64 -13.11 -8.97 -3.36
N ALA A 65 -13.90 -9.45 -4.31
CA ALA A 65 -13.78 -9.07 -5.72
C ALA A 65 -14.52 -7.77 -5.97
N ALA A 66 -13.81 -6.65 -5.97
CA ALA A 66 -14.37 -5.31 -6.22
C ALA A 66 -13.28 -4.35 -6.73
N ASP A 67 -13.62 -3.48 -7.68
CA ASP A 67 -12.75 -2.39 -8.10
C ASP A 67 -12.88 -1.21 -7.13
N LEU A 68 -12.02 -1.18 -6.12
CA LEU A 68 -12.01 -0.13 -5.09
C LEU A 68 -11.49 1.23 -5.61
N GLY A 69 -10.97 1.30 -6.84
CA GLY A 69 -10.72 2.56 -7.51
C GLY A 69 -11.99 3.35 -7.81
N THR A 70 -13.15 2.69 -7.88
CA THR A 70 -14.44 3.29 -8.17
C THR A 70 -15.29 3.52 -6.93
N ALA A 71 -16.20 4.50 -7.00
CA ALA A 71 -17.18 4.74 -5.92
C ALA A 71 -18.09 3.52 -5.69
N ARG A 72 -18.51 2.84 -6.77
CA ARG A 72 -19.34 1.63 -6.70
C ARG A 72 -18.61 0.47 -6.00
N GLY A 73 -17.35 0.25 -6.33
CA GLY A 73 -16.56 -0.81 -5.70
C GLY A 73 -16.32 -0.52 -4.21
N ALA A 74 -16.04 0.73 -3.84
CA ALA A 74 -15.92 1.13 -2.45
C ALA A 74 -17.23 0.92 -1.68
N GLN A 75 -18.37 1.27 -2.26
CA GLN A 75 -19.70 1.04 -1.66
C GLN A 75 -19.96 -0.46 -1.45
N HIS A 76 -19.64 -1.31 -2.43
CA HIS A 76 -19.77 -2.76 -2.30
C HIS A 76 -18.90 -3.33 -1.17
N ALA A 77 -17.68 -2.83 -1.01
CA ALA A 77 -16.79 -3.22 0.11
C ALA A 77 -17.40 -2.86 1.46
N ILE A 78 -17.95 -1.65 1.58
CA ILE A 78 -18.59 -1.13 2.79
C ILE A 78 -19.82 -1.95 3.17
N GLU A 79 -20.65 -2.32 2.21
CA GLU A 79 -21.85 -3.14 2.42
C GLU A 79 -21.49 -4.57 2.86
N ARG A 80 -20.46 -5.16 2.26
CA ARG A 80 -20.01 -6.53 2.56
C ARG A 80 -19.26 -6.63 3.87
N TYR A 81 -18.47 -5.60 4.19
CA TYR A 81 -17.64 -5.51 5.39
C TYR A 81 -17.82 -4.14 6.06
N PRO A 82 -18.95 -3.92 6.74
CA PRO A 82 -19.30 -2.61 7.30
C PRO A 82 -18.37 -2.14 8.40
N ASP A 83 -17.68 -3.08 9.06
CA ASP A 83 -16.76 -2.80 10.15
C ASP A 83 -15.42 -3.50 9.93
N VAL A 84 -14.34 -2.72 9.81
CA VAL A 84 -12.97 -3.22 9.90
C VAL A 84 -12.22 -2.45 10.98
N GLU A 85 -11.24 -3.08 11.59
CA GLU A 85 -10.42 -2.48 12.62
C GLU A 85 -9.10 -1.95 12.07
N ILE A 86 -8.65 -2.52 10.95
CA ILE A 86 -7.43 -2.15 10.24
C ILE A 86 -7.79 -1.91 8.77
N LEU A 87 -7.47 -0.73 8.26
CA LEU A 87 -7.61 -0.39 6.84
C LEU A 87 -6.25 -0.07 6.27
N VAL A 88 -5.79 -0.88 5.30
CA VAL A 88 -4.58 -0.60 4.53
C VAL A 88 -4.96 -0.15 3.13
N ASN A 89 -4.82 1.15 2.87
CA ASN A 89 -5.04 1.78 1.58
C ASN A 89 -3.78 1.58 0.71
N ASN A 90 -3.67 0.39 0.09
CA ASN A 90 -2.54 0.01 -0.75
C ASN A 90 -2.83 0.13 -2.24
N LEU A 91 -4.11 0.18 -2.66
CA LEU A 91 -4.46 0.30 -4.06
C LEU A 91 -3.79 1.51 -4.71
N GLY A 92 -3.15 1.30 -5.86
CA GLY A 92 -2.52 2.35 -6.64
C GLY A 92 -2.13 1.89 -8.02
N ILE A 93 -1.99 2.85 -8.92
CA ILE A 93 -1.45 2.71 -10.27
C ILE A 93 -0.26 3.63 -10.43
N PHE A 94 0.68 3.25 -11.27
CA PHE A 94 1.81 4.07 -11.70
C PHE A 94 2.09 3.83 -13.18
N GLU A 95 2.57 4.85 -13.87
CA GLU A 95 2.90 4.78 -15.28
C GLU A 95 3.90 5.90 -15.61
N PRO A 96 5.13 5.59 -16.08
CA PRO A 96 6.04 6.60 -16.57
C PRO A 96 5.49 7.27 -17.85
N LYS A 97 5.48 8.61 -17.85
CA LYS A 97 5.02 9.41 -18.97
C LYS A 97 5.62 10.81 -18.90
N ALA A 98 6.11 11.35 -20.01
CA ALA A 98 6.61 12.72 -20.09
C ALA A 98 5.49 13.71 -19.74
N PHE A 99 5.82 14.80 -19.04
CA PHE A 99 4.82 15.73 -18.52
C PHE A 99 3.88 16.26 -19.60
N GLU A 100 4.43 16.63 -20.77
CA GLU A 100 3.69 17.16 -21.91
C GLU A 100 2.75 16.15 -22.58
N GLU A 101 2.95 14.86 -22.30
CA GLU A 101 2.14 13.77 -22.85
C GLU A 101 1.04 13.29 -21.88
N ILE A 102 0.98 13.84 -20.65
CA ILE A 102 -0.01 13.45 -19.67
C ILE A 102 -1.32 14.21 -19.92
N PRO A 103 -2.36 13.58 -20.47
CA PRO A 103 -3.65 14.24 -20.67
C PRO A 103 -4.41 14.41 -19.35
N ASP A 104 -5.39 15.30 -19.31
CA ASP A 104 -6.19 15.58 -18.14
C ASP A 104 -6.89 14.33 -17.59
N GLU A 105 -7.30 13.41 -18.46
CA GLU A 105 -7.93 12.15 -18.12
C GLU A 105 -7.01 11.25 -17.28
N ASP A 106 -5.70 11.26 -17.56
CA ASP A 106 -4.74 10.52 -16.75
C ASP A 106 -4.56 11.15 -15.37
N TRP A 107 -4.50 12.48 -15.26
CA TRP A 107 -4.49 13.17 -13.97
C TRP A 107 -5.69 12.78 -13.11
N MET A 108 -6.89 12.80 -13.70
CA MET A 108 -8.12 12.44 -13.01
C MET A 108 -8.16 10.96 -12.63
N ARG A 109 -7.75 10.06 -13.54
CA ARG A 109 -7.68 8.62 -13.30
C ARG A 109 -6.73 8.29 -12.15
N PHE A 110 -5.55 8.88 -12.14
CA PHE A 110 -4.57 8.68 -11.07
C PHE A 110 -5.08 9.21 -9.73
N PHE A 111 -5.70 10.38 -9.72
CA PHE A 111 -6.30 10.93 -8.51
C PHE A 111 -7.45 10.06 -7.99
N GLU A 112 -8.32 9.58 -8.86
CA GLU A 112 -9.45 8.73 -8.46
C GLU A 112 -8.97 7.40 -7.87
N VAL A 113 -8.04 6.71 -8.55
CA VAL A 113 -7.57 5.40 -8.11
C VAL A 113 -6.64 5.50 -6.89
N ASN A 114 -5.65 6.39 -6.92
CA ASN A 114 -4.62 6.44 -5.87
C ASN A 114 -5.07 7.22 -4.62
N VAL A 115 -5.98 8.18 -4.77
CA VAL A 115 -6.36 9.10 -3.69
C VAL A 115 -7.79 8.85 -3.22
N LEU A 116 -8.77 9.01 -4.11
CA LEU A 116 -10.18 8.93 -3.71
C LEU A 116 -10.59 7.53 -3.23
N SER A 117 -9.94 6.46 -3.71
CA SER A 117 -10.17 5.11 -3.19
C SER A 117 -9.98 5.04 -1.67
N GLY A 118 -8.83 5.52 -1.18
CA GLY A 118 -8.52 5.58 0.25
C GLY A 118 -9.41 6.55 1.02
N VAL A 119 -9.75 7.70 0.42
CA VAL A 119 -10.67 8.68 1.04
C VAL A 119 -12.06 8.06 1.26
N ARG A 120 -12.62 7.36 0.27
CA ARG A 120 -13.95 6.73 0.36
C ARG A 120 -14.03 5.73 1.50
N LEU A 121 -13.05 4.84 1.60
CA LEU A 121 -13.00 3.82 2.64
C LEU A 121 -12.70 4.44 4.02
N SER A 122 -11.74 5.34 4.12
CA SER A 122 -11.41 6.01 5.38
C SER A 122 -12.58 6.82 5.92
N ARG A 123 -13.35 7.50 5.05
CA ARG A 123 -14.58 8.24 5.42
C ARG A 123 -15.60 7.35 6.11
N HIS A 124 -15.71 6.09 5.69
CA HIS A 124 -16.64 5.15 6.28
C HIS A 124 -16.11 4.54 7.58
N TYR A 125 -14.86 4.06 7.59
CA TYR A 125 -14.33 3.27 8.70
C TYR A 125 -13.84 4.13 9.86
N LEU A 126 -13.24 5.29 9.63
CA LEU A 126 -12.67 6.13 10.67
C LEU A 126 -13.67 6.52 11.78
N PRO A 127 -14.91 6.96 11.49
CA PRO A 127 -15.88 7.26 12.54
C PRO A 127 -16.25 6.03 13.39
N ARG A 128 -16.24 4.84 12.80
CA ARG A 128 -16.48 3.57 13.50
C ARG A 128 -15.33 3.19 14.40
N MET A 129 -14.10 3.33 13.91
CA MET A 129 -12.87 3.15 14.70
C MET A 129 -12.84 4.10 15.90
N LYS A 130 -13.21 5.36 15.72
CA LYS A 130 -13.27 6.35 16.81
C LYS A 130 -14.31 5.95 17.88
N ARG A 131 -15.51 5.49 17.48
CA ARG A 131 -16.55 5.05 18.43
C ARG A 131 -16.13 3.85 19.28
N ARG A 132 -15.39 2.89 18.68
CA ARG A 132 -14.84 1.74 19.45
C ARG A 132 -13.54 2.06 20.19
N ASN A 133 -13.03 3.29 20.00
CA ASN A 133 -11.78 3.77 20.56
C ASN A 133 -10.56 2.90 20.19
N TRP A 134 -10.57 2.31 18.97
CA TRP A 134 -9.44 1.56 18.42
C TRP A 134 -9.56 1.45 16.89
N GLY A 135 -8.45 1.62 16.22
CA GLY A 135 -8.35 1.42 14.79
C GLY A 135 -6.99 1.81 14.23
N ARG A 136 -6.68 1.27 13.05
CA ARG A 136 -5.45 1.57 12.29
C ARG A 136 -5.82 1.85 10.85
N ILE A 137 -5.41 3.01 10.36
CA ILE A 137 -5.49 3.35 8.93
C ILE A 137 -4.06 3.61 8.45
N VAL A 138 -3.66 2.88 7.41
CA VAL A 138 -2.34 3.03 6.80
C VAL A 138 -2.52 3.32 5.32
N PHE A 139 -1.88 4.37 4.83
CA PHE A 139 -1.75 4.65 3.40
C PHE A 139 -0.40 4.16 2.91
N ILE A 140 -0.39 3.31 1.91
CA ILE A 140 0.85 2.91 1.22
C ILE A 140 1.14 3.97 0.16
N SER A 141 1.97 4.92 0.55
CA SER A 141 2.40 6.00 -0.32
C SER A 141 3.63 5.55 -1.15
N SER A 142 4.67 6.33 -1.19
CA SER A 142 5.94 6.05 -1.89
C SER A 142 6.99 7.07 -1.47
N GLU A 143 8.28 6.76 -1.63
CA GLU A 143 9.38 7.74 -1.62
C GLU A 143 9.11 8.88 -2.61
N SER A 144 8.41 8.54 -3.70
CA SER A 144 8.00 9.49 -4.74
C SER A 144 7.02 10.57 -4.26
N ALA A 145 6.49 10.47 -3.05
CA ALA A 145 5.72 11.56 -2.42
C ALA A 145 6.59 12.71 -1.93
N LEU A 146 7.86 12.45 -1.64
CA LEU A 146 8.83 13.42 -1.13
C LEU A 146 9.87 13.77 -2.19
N GLN A 147 10.32 12.78 -2.96
CA GLN A 147 11.25 12.94 -4.07
C GLN A 147 10.51 12.65 -5.39
N ILE A 148 9.74 13.65 -5.87
CA ILE A 148 8.87 13.51 -7.04
C ILE A 148 9.69 13.12 -8.27
N PRO A 149 9.41 11.96 -8.91
CA PRO A 149 10.12 11.58 -10.12
C PRO A 149 9.63 12.38 -11.32
N ALA A 150 10.58 12.98 -12.07
CA ALA A 150 10.24 13.78 -13.23
C ALA A 150 9.51 12.96 -14.32
N GLU A 151 9.80 11.66 -14.39
CA GLU A 151 9.17 10.72 -15.31
C GLU A 151 7.76 10.26 -14.89
N MET A 152 7.27 10.69 -13.70
CA MET A 152 5.95 10.30 -13.18
C MET A 152 5.36 11.38 -12.26
N ILE A 153 5.30 12.63 -12.72
CA ILE A 153 4.85 13.76 -11.88
C ILE A 153 3.44 13.56 -11.35
N HIS A 154 2.50 13.10 -12.19
CA HIS A 154 1.11 12.82 -11.79
C HIS A 154 1.01 11.70 -10.73
N TYR A 155 1.86 10.69 -10.78
CA TYR A 155 1.97 9.69 -9.74
C TYR A 155 2.49 10.30 -8.43
N GLY A 156 3.63 11.01 -8.48
CA GLY A 156 4.21 11.67 -7.31
C GLY A 156 3.21 12.61 -6.63
N MET A 157 2.48 13.41 -7.38
CA MET A 157 1.40 14.27 -6.87
C MET A 157 0.37 13.46 -6.08
N THR A 158 -0.09 12.32 -6.59
CA THR A 158 -1.08 11.50 -5.86
C THR A 158 -0.51 10.90 -4.58
N LYS A 159 0.78 10.54 -4.57
CA LYS A 159 1.45 10.00 -3.39
C LYS A 159 1.68 11.06 -2.32
N THR A 160 1.99 12.31 -2.71
CA THR A 160 2.01 13.46 -1.79
C THR A 160 0.62 13.77 -1.23
N ALA A 161 -0.42 13.71 -2.06
CA ALA A 161 -1.79 13.92 -1.59
C ALA A 161 -2.20 12.88 -0.52
N GLN A 162 -1.75 11.63 -0.62
CA GLN A 162 -1.98 10.62 0.42
C GLN A 162 -1.35 11.02 1.76
N LEU A 163 -0.15 11.63 1.78
CA LEU A 163 0.48 12.12 3.01
C LEU A 163 -0.35 13.21 3.67
N ALA A 164 -0.82 14.18 2.89
CA ALA A 164 -1.65 15.28 3.39
C ALA A 164 -2.97 14.75 3.98
N ILE A 165 -3.62 13.79 3.30
CA ILE A 165 -4.86 13.17 3.77
C ILE A 165 -4.61 12.38 5.05
N ALA A 166 -3.59 11.53 5.10
CA ALA A 166 -3.26 10.73 6.28
C ALA A 166 -2.99 11.63 7.49
N ARG A 167 -2.19 12.69 7.31
CA ARG A 167 -1.91 13.67 8.36
C ARG A 167 -3.17 14.38 8.83
N GLY A 168 -4.00 14.89 7.91
CA GLY A 168 -5.25 15.56 8.25
C GLY A 168 -6.24 14.64 8.97
N LEU A 169 -6.35 13.37 8.58
CA LEU A 169 -7.17 12.39 9.28
C LEU A 169 -6.64 12.10 10.70
N ALA A 170 -5.32 12.00 10.87
CA ALA A 170 -4.70 11.79 12.18
C ALA A 170 -5.06 12.91 13.18
N GLU A 171 -5.08 14.18 12.75
CA GLU A 171 -5.51 15.29 13.60
C GLU A 171 -6.92 15.08 14.16
N THR A 172 -7.81 14.45 13.40
CA THR A 172 -9.17 14.17 13.84
C THR A 172 -9.29 13.03 14.85
N THR A 173 -8.19 12.29 15.09
CA THR A 173 -8.16 11.15 16.04
C THR A 173 -7.65 11.52 17.42
N ALA A 174 -7.33 12.80 17.66
CA ALA A 174 -6.81 13.27 18.93
C ALA A 174 -7.67 12.79 20.12
N GLY A 175 -7.02 12.30 21.19
CA GLY A 175 -7.69 11.78 22.37
C GLY A 175 -8.30 10.37 22.20
N THR A 176 -8.03 9.67 21.11
CA THR A 176 -8.46 8.30 20.86
C THR A 176 -7.28 7.33 20.72
N ASN A 177 -7.54 6.02 20.73
CA ASN A 177 -6.55 4.98 20.42
C ASN A 177 -6.51 4.63 18.89
N VAL A 178 -7.02 5.51 18.02
CA VAL A 178 -6.97 5.35 16.57
C VAL A 178 -5.76 6.06 16.02
N THR A 179 -4.99 5.39 15.14
CA THR A 179 -3.87 6.02 14.45
C THR A 179 -4.06 5.98 12.93
N VAL A 180 -3.58 7.03 12.27
CA VAL A 180 -3.55 7.14 10.81
C VAL A 180 -2.14 7.52 10.38
N ASN A 181 -1.49 6.66 9.59
CA ASN A 181 -0.11 6.85 9.17
C ASN A 181 0.05 6.58 7.67
N SER A 182 1.16 7.03 7.10
CA SER A 182 1.62 6.64 5.78
C SER A 182 2.91 5.84 5.89
N VAL A 183 3.04 4.77 5.11
CA VAL A 183 4.31 4.08 4.86
C VAL A 183 4.74 4.42 3.45
N LEU A 184 6.00 4.76 3.27
CA LEU A 184 6.60 5.21 2.02
C LEU A 184 7.63 4.18 1.54
N PRO A 185 7.21 3.14 0.79
CA PRO A 185 8.15 2.22 0.18
C PRO A 185 9.06 2.92 -0.83
N GLY A 186 10.25 2.40 -0.95
CA GLY A 186 11.13 2.67 -2.08
C GLY A 186 10.84 1.75 -3.28
N PRO A 187 11.77 1.67 -4.23
CA PRO A 187 11.67 0.75 -5.35
C PRO A 187 11.57 -0.71 -4.86
N THR A 188 10.40 -1.31 -5.00
CA THR A 188 10.08 -2.65 -4.47
C THR A 188 9.84 -3.62 -5.63
N ALA A 189 10.38 -4.83 -5.56
CA ALA A 189 10.24 -5.90 -6.55
C ALA A 189 8.80 -6.49 -6.58
N SER A 190 7.81 -5.61 -6.78
CA SER A 190 6.41 -5.99 -6.96
C SER A 190 6.15 -6.57 -8.34
N GLU A 191 4.97 -7.21 -8.56
CA GLU A 191 4.58 -7.74 -9.87
C GLU A 191 4.75 -6.70 -10.99
N GLY A 192 4.23 -5.48 -10.80
CA GLY A 192 4.32 -4.41 -11.81
C GLY A 192 5.74 -3.92 -12.06
N VAL A 193 6.59 -3.85 -11.04
CA VAL A 193 8.00 -3.49 -11.19
C VAL A 193 8.78 -4.63 -11.87
N ASN A 194 8.49 -5.89 -11.55
CA ASN A 194 9.10 -7.04 -12.20
C ASN A 194 8.76 -7.09 -13.70
N ASP A 195 7.51 -6.78 -14.08
CA ASP A 195 7.09 -6.68 -15.48
C ASP A 195 7.79 -5.53 -16.20
N PHE A 196 7.95 -4.38 -15.53
CA PHE A 196 8.68 -3.24 -16.07
C PHE A 196 10.17 -3.57 -16.29
N VAL A 197 10.84 -4.15 -15.29
CA VAL A 197 12.24 -4.59 -15.39
C VAL A 197 12.42 -5.63 -16.50
N SER A 198 11.51 -6.59 -16.61
CA SER A 198 11.55 -7.63 -17.66
C SER A 198 11.42 -7.04 -19.06
N ARG A 199 10.52 -6.05 -19.25
CA ARG A 199 10.39 -5.33 -20.54
C ARG A 199 11.65 -4.54 -20.89
N MET A 200 12.24 -3.86 -19.90
CA MET A 200 13.51 -3.14 -20.08
C MET A 200 14.66 -4.08 -20.45
N ALA A 201 14.76 -5.22 -19.77
CA ALA A 201 15.76 -6.24 -20.01
C ALA A 201 15.68 -6.77 -21.45
N ALA A 202 14.47 -7.10 -21.91
CA ALA A 202 14.23 -7.54 -23.29
C ALA A 202 14.59 -6.45 -24.32
N HIS A 203 14.20 -5.20 -24.08
CA HIS A 203 14.48 -4.07 -24.99
C HIS A 203 15.97 -3.75 -25.07
N LYS A 204 16.67 -3.74 -23.95
CA LYS A 204 18.11 -3.42 -23.88
C LYS A 204 19.01 -4.63 -24.15
N LYS A 205 18.48 -5.85 -24.22
CA LYS A 205 19.22 -7.12 -24.31
C LYS A 205 20.22 -7.31 -23.18
N LEU A 206 19.83 -6.88 -21.97
CA LEU A 206 20.58 -7.02 -20.73
C LEU A 206 19.92 -8.05 -19.81
N ASP A 207 20.68 -8.61 -18.89
CA ASP A 207 20.09 -9.45 -17.84
C ASP A 207 19.42 -8.62 -16.74
N ARG A 208 18.64 -9.29 -15.87
CA ARG A 208 17.90 -8.63 -14.79
C ARG A 208 18.83 -7.90 -13.81
N ALA A 209 19.96 -8.48 -13.47
CA ALA A 209 20.89 -7.89 -12.53
C ALA A 209 21.59 -6.65 -13.12
N GLU A 210 21.82 -6.63 -14.42
CA GLU A 210 22.34 -5.47 -15.12
C GLU A 210 21.31 -4.32 -15.13
N ILE A 211 20.05 -4.61 -15.41
CA ILE A 211 18.96 -3.61 -15.35
C ILE A 211 18.82 -3.06 -13.93
N GLU A 212 18.88 -3.90 -12.91
CA GLU A 212 18.83 -3.45 -11.52
C GLU A 212 20.01 -2.52 -11.17
N ARG A 213 21.24 -2.89 -11.57
CA ARG A 213 22.41 -2.01 -11.38
C ARG A 213 22.27 -0.67 -12.11
N GLU A 214 21.77 -0.68 -13.36
CA GLU A 214 21.49 0.55 -14.11
C GLU A 214 20.43 1.40 -13.43
N PHE A 215 19.34 0.79 -12.98
CA PHE A 215 18.26 1.50 -12.29
C PHE A 215 18.78 2.24 -11.04
N PHE A 216 19.57 1.57 -10.20
CA PHE A 216 20.09 2.20 -8.99
C PHE A 216 21.31 3.12 -9.26
N ARG A 217 21.89 3.08 -10.43
CA ARG A 217 22.88 4.06 -10.85
C ARG A 217 22.25 5.33 -11.41
N ASP A 218 21.21 5.19 -12.23
CA ASP A 218 20.72 6.26 -13.11
C ASP A 218 19.37 6.84 -12.66
N VAL A 219 18.47 5.99 -12.14
CA VAL A 219 17.08 6.37 -11.78
C VAL A 219 16.94 6.65 -10.27
N ARG A 220 17.59 5.84 -9.43
CA ARG A 220 17.56 6.02 -7.97
C ARG A 220 18.97 6.00 -7.37
N PRO A 221 19.85 6.94 -7.79
CA PRO A 221 21.27 6.94 -7.38
C PRO A 221 21.46 7.21 -5.89
N THR A 222 20.45 7.73 -5.20
CA THR A 222 20.50 8.01 -3.76
C THR A 222 20.22 6.81 -2.88
N SER A 223 19.69 5.69 -3.43
CA SER A 223 19.40 4.49 -2.67
C SER A 223 20.66 3.97 -1.94
N LEU A 224 20.54 3.75 -0.64
CA LEU A 224 21.60 3.14 0.17
C LEU A 224 21.62 1.63 0.02
N LEU A 225 20.45 1.01 -0.19
CA LEU A 225 20.34 -0.45 -0.41
C LEU A 225 20.88 -0.89 -1.77
N ARG A 226 20.76 -0.05 -2.80
CA ARG A 226 21.16 -0.34 -4.18
C ARG A 226 20.61 -1.65 -4.77
N ARG A 227 19.45 -2.06 -4.30
CA ARG A 227 18.64 -3.19 -4.78
C ARG A 227 17.17 -2.85 -4.64
N PHE A 228 16.33 -3.57 -5.35
CA PHE A 228 14.89 -3.52 -5.04
C PHE A 228 14.63 -4.10 -3.65
N GLU A 229 13.73 -3.45 -2.92
CA GLU A 229 13.15 -3.99 -1.71
C GLU A 229 12.26 -5.19 -2.04
N THR A 230 12.10 -6.11 -1.10
CA THR A 230 11.11 -7.16 -1.25
C THR A 230 9.75 -6.70 -0.72
N PRO A 231 8.63 -7.20 -1.28
CA PRO A 231 7.31 -6.92 -0.72
C PRO A 231 7.18 -7.28 0.76
N GLU A 232 7.90 -8.32 1.20
CA GLU A 232 7.90 -8.83 2.58
C GLU A 232 8.55 -7.83 3.55
N GLU A 233 9.61 -7.11 3.13
CA GLU A 233 10.23 -6.04 3.92
C GLU A 233 9.20 -4.94 4.23
N ILE A 234 8.38 -4.57 3.25
CA ILE A 234 7.31 -3.59 3.43
C ILE A 234 6.16 -4.18 4.26
N GLY A 235 5.81 -5.46 4.03
CA GLY A 235 4.79 -6.18 4.80
C GLY A 235 5.08 -6.17 6.30
N ALA A 236 6.34 -6.40 6.68
CA ALA A 236 6.78 -6.39 8.08
C ALA A 236 6.61 -5.00 8.74
N VAL A 237 7.02 -3.94 8.04
CA VAL A 237 6.84 -2.55 8.52
C VAL A 237 5.37 -2.23 8.73
N VAL A 238 4.51 -2.57 7.75
CA VAL A 238 3.07 -2.28 7.82
C VAL A 238 2.40 -3.09 8.92
N ALA A 239 2.77 -4.35 9.12
CA ALA A 239 2.25 -5.16 10.21
C ALA A 239 2.58 -4.54 11.58
N PHE A 240 3.80 -4.04 11.78
CA PHE A 240 4.18 -3.30 12.99
C PHE A 240 3.35 -2.02 13.16
N VAL A 241 3.19 -1.23 12.09
CA VAL A 241 2.40 0.03 12.14
C VAL A 241 0.92 -0.22 12.44
N CYS A 242 0.40 -1.38 12.07
CA CYS A 242 -0.96 -1.80 12.42
C CYS A 242 -1.11 -2.33 13.86
N SER A 243 -0.01 -2.59 14.55
CA SER A 243 0.00 -3.16 15.91
C SER A 243 -0.39 -2.14 16.99
N PRO A 244 -0.96 -2.58 18.13
CA PRO A 244 -1.03 -1.75 19.33
C PRO A 244 0.35 -1.27 19.83
N LEU A 245 1.42 -2.02 19.55
CA LEU A 245 2.79 -1.66 19.96
C LEU A 245 3.32 -0.40 19.30
N SER A 246 2.72 0.01 18.17
CA SER A 246 3.04 1.24 17.45
C SER A 246 2.14 2.44 17.83
N SER A 247 1.43 2.37 18.95
CA SER A 247 0.42 3.38 19.35
C SER A 247 0.98 4.81 19.51
N ALA A 248 2.28 4.97 19.72
CA ALA A 248 2.94 6.26 19.75
C ALA A 248 3.16 6.90 18.36
N ILE A 249 2.92 6.13 17.28
CA ILE A 249 3.08 6.58 15.89
C ILE A 249 1.70 6.97 15.36
N ASN A 250 1.44 8.28 15.23
CA ASN A 250 0.20 8.81 14.66
C ASN A 250 0.47 10.06 13.82
N GLY A 251 -0.05 10.11 12.61
CA GLY A 251 0.17 11.20 11.66
C GLY A 251 1.56 11.20 11.01
N ALA A 252 2.28 10.09 11.10
CA ALA A 252 3.63 9.96 10.57
C ALA A 252 3.66 9.56 9.09
N ALA A 253 4.71 10.00 8.40
CA ALA A 253 5.14 9.51 7.10
C ALA A 253 6.42 8.67 7.32
N LEU A 254 6.27 7.35 7.35
CA LEU A 254 7.34 6.42 7.71
C LEU A 254 8.07 5.97 6.44
N LEU A 255 9.32 6.36 6.30
CA LEU A 255 10.19 5.91 5.22
C LEU A 255 10.55 4.43 5.42
N ALA A 256 10.31 3.64 4.40
CA ALA A 256 10.75 2.26 4.24
C ALA A 256 11.25 2.14 2.79
N ASP A 257 12.27 2.94 2.43
CA ASP A 257 12.64 3.28 1.06
C ASP A 257 14.10 2.94 0.73
N GLY A 258 14.76 2.19 1.59
CA GLY A 258 16.16 1.84 1.39
C GLY A 258 17.10 3.04 1.34
N GLY A 259 16.69 4.18 1.90
CA GLY A 259 17.48 5.41 1.94
C GLY A 259 17.50 6.17 0.61
N VAL A 260 16.44 6.10 -0.18
CA VAL A 260 16.30 6.89 -1.42
C VAL A 260 16.11 8.35 -1.10
N VAL A 261 15.24 8.68 -0.15
CA VAL A 261 14.98 10.07 0.27
C VAL A 261 16.09 10.55 1.21
N ARG A 262 16.74 11.66 0.85
CA ARG A 262 17.78 12.30 1.65
C ARG A 262 17.17 13.26 2.66
N SER A 263 16.53 12.75 3.68
CA SER A 263 16.02 13.55 4.80
C SER A 263 16.37 12.89 6.13
N ILE A 264 16.48 13.70 7.18
CA ILE A 264 16.66 13.29 8.57
C ILE A 264 15.45 13.76 9.39
#